data_dca6ecfca8c349bc13bfcd3861529019
#
_entry.id   dca6ecfca8c349bc13bfcd3861529019
#
_cell.length_a   1.000
_cell.length_b   1.000
_cell.length_c   1.000
_cell.angle_alpha   90.00
_cell.angle_beta   90.00
_cell.angle_gamma   90.00
#
_symmetry.space_group_name_H-M   'P 1'
#
loop_
_entity.id
_entity.type
_entity.pdbx_description
1 polymer ?
#
loop_
_entity_poly.entity_id
_entity_poly.type
_entity_poly.pdbx_seq_one_letter_code
_entity_poly.pdbx_strand_id
1 'polypeptide(L)'
;SEEERTAYADYSRQMKKCLMKGKNGKFKLSEKGKKIALKRARLVAGAINKIEMLEKEIMPYKDDRHLLVYCGATKVLDPDKELTDIDDDDLRQIDIVTDLLGNKLKMKVSQFTSNESVEERAVLKREFAKGDTLQALIAIKCLDEGVNIPSIKTAFILASTTNPKEYIQRRGRVLRLSEGKEYAEIYDF
;
A
#
# COMPACT_ATOMS: atom_id res chain seq x y z
N SER A 1 -0.06 9.24 -15.75
CA SER A 1 -0.68 9.95 -16.88
C SER A 1 -0.27 11.42 -16.91
N GLU A 2 -0.56 12.14 -17.99
CA GLU A 2 -0.27 13.57 -18.11
C GLU A 2 -1.21 14.40 -17.22
N GLU A 3 -2.44 13.97 -17.06
CA GLU A 3 -3.40 14.54 -16.13
C GLU A 3 -2.91 14.46 -14.69
N GLU A 4 -2.38 13.32 -14.28
CA GLU A 4 -1.81 13.13 -12.94
C GLU A 4 -0.59 14.04 -12.70
N ARG A 5 0.29 14.20 -13.70
CA ARG A 5 1.43 15.14 -13.63
C ARG A 5 0.97 16.58 -13.47
N THR A 6 -0.06 16.97 -14.20
CA THR A 6 -0.65 18.32 -14.12
C THR A 6 -1.26 18.55 -12.74
N ALA A 7 -2.06 17.61 -12.24
CA ALA A 7 -2.65 17.68 -10.91
C ALA A 7 -1.57 17.73 -9.81
N TYR A 8 -0.52 16.92 -9.92
CA TYR A 8 0.61 16.95 -8.99
C TYR A 8 1.32 18.31 -8.96
N ALA A 9 1.56 18.89 -10.13
CA ALA A 9 2.19 20.21 -10.26
C ALA A 9 1.31 21.30 -9.64
N ASP A 10 0.00 21.23 -9.83
CA ASP A 10 -0.97 22.16 -9.23
C ASP A 10 -1.03 22.06 -7.71
N TYR A 11 -1.14 20.84 -7.16
CA TYR A 11 -1.06 20.65 -5.71
C TYR A 11 0.25 21.15 -5.13
N SER A 12 1.38 20.91 -5.80
CA SER A 12 2.68 21.37 -5.37
C SER A 12 2.77 22.90 -5.35
N ARG A 13 2.19 23.58 -6.36
CA ARG A 13 2.10 25.05 -6.44
C ARG A 13 1.21 25.62 -5.34
N GLN A 14 0.07 25.00 -5.08
CA GLN A 14 -0.86 25.40 -4.02
C GLN A 14 -0.23 25.21 -2.63
N MET A 15 0.50 24.11 -2.40
CA MET A 15 1.22 23.87 -1.14
C MET A 15 2.25 24.96 -0.84
N LYS A 16 3.02 25.42 -1.85
CA LYS A 16 3.98 26.52 -1.68
C LYS A 16 3.31 27.81 -1.17
N LYS A 17 2.09 28.10 -1.63
CA LYS A 17 1.31 29.26 -1.16
C LYS A 17 0.79 29.10 0.27
N CYS A 18 0.76 27.90 0.80
CA CYS A 18 0.28 27.58 2.15
C CYS A 18 1.40 27.45 3.18
N LEU A 19 2.65 27.77 2.82
CA LEU A 19 3.76 27.80 3.76
C LEU A 19 3.68 29.02 4.68
N MET A 20 3.81 28.78 5.97
CA MET A 20 3.83 29.80 7.02
C MET A 20 5.15 29.73 7.79
N LYS A 21 5.72 30.87 8.14
CA LYS A 21 6.92 30.94 8.98
C LYS A 21 6.52 30.72 10.43
N GLY A 22 6.99 29.65 11.04
CA GLY A 22 6.78 29.37 12.46
C GLY A 22 7.65 30.21 13.37
N LYS A 23 7.32 30.23 14.69
CA LYS A 23 8.04 31.00 15.71
C LYS A 23 9.55 30.73 15.81
N ASN A 24 9.99 29.55 15.37
CA ASN A 24 11.40 29.10 15.36
C ASN A 24 12.08 29.30 13.99
N GLY A 25 11.54 30.14 13.12
CA GLY A 25 12.09 30.38 11.78
C GLY A 25 11.89 29.24 10.78
N LYS A 26 11.37 28.08 11.21
CA LYS A 26 11.08 26.94 10.33
C LYS A 26 9.72 27.14 9.61
N PHE A 27 9.69 26.79 8.34
CA PHE A 27 8.43 26.82 7.59
C PHE A 27 7.56 25.60 7.96
N LYS A 28 6.26 25.85 8.13
CA LYS A 28 5.23 24.82 8.36
C LYS A 28 4.10 25.05 7.36
N LEU A 29 3.40 23.98 7.01
CA LEU A 29 2.17 24.07 6.22
C LEU A 29 1.03 24.51 7.12
N SER A 30 0.17 25.39 6.59
CA SER A 30 -1.16 25.69 7.20
C SER A 30 -2.04 24.43 7.15
N GLU A 31 -3.15 24.40 7.88
CA GLU A 31 -4.12 23.30 7.84
C GLU A 31 -4.62 23.03 6.39
N LYS A 32 -4.89 24.10 5.64
CA LYS A 32 -5.20 24.01 4.22
C LYS A 32 -4.05 23.37 3.44
N GLY A 33 -2.81 23.75 3.73
CA GLY A 33 -1.61 23.18 3.09
C GLY A 33 -1.42 21.71 3.40
N LYS A 34 -1.71 21.26 4.62
CA LYS A 34 -1.67 19.84 5.00
C LYS A 34 -2.71 19.01 4.21
N LYS A 35 -3.94 19.52 4.06
CA LYS A 35 -4.98 18.86 3.24
C LYS A 35 -4.56 18.74 1.76
N ILE A 36 -3.92 19.75 1.21
CA ILE A 36 -3.41 19.71 -0.17
C ILE A 36 -2.24 18.72 -0.30
N ALA A 37 -1.36 18.68 0.71
CA ALA A 37 -0.26 17.71 0.75
C ALA A 37 -0.78 16.26 0.79
N LEU A 38 -1.87 16.01 1.54
CA LEU A 38 -2.53 14.71 1.58
C LEU A 38 -3.10 14.33 0.21
N LYS A 39 -3.82 15.24 -0.45
CA LYS A 39 -4.35 15.00 -1.82
C LYS A 39 -3.23 14.67 -2.80
N ARG A 40 -2.10 15.41 -2.73
CA ARG A 40 -0.93 15.13 -3.57
C ARG A 40 -0.31 13.76 -3.29
N ALA A 41 -0.23 13.36 -2.02
CA ALA A 41 0.29 12.05 -1.64
C ALA A 41 -0.61 10.91 -2.13
N ARG A 42 -1.93 11.07 -2.04
CA ARG A 42 -2.91 10.11 -2.57
C ARG A 42 -2.82 9.96 -4.08
N LEU A 43 -2.69 11.06 -4.81
CA LEU A 43 -2.48 11.04 -6.26
C LEU A 43 -1.24 10.21 -6.65
N VAL A 44 -0.15 10.34 -5.92
CA VAL A 44 1.07 9.54 -6.16
C VAL A 44 0.86 8.07 -5.79
N ALA A 45 0.16 7.80 -4.68
CA ALA A 45 -0.11 6.44 -4.24
C ALA A 45 -1.03 5.69 -5.22
N GLY A 46 -2.02 6.39 -5.78
CA GLY A 46 -2.99 5.85 -6.75
C GLY A 46 -2.58 5.96 -8.22
N ALA A 47 -1.34 6.38 -8.53
CA ALA A 47 -0.92 6.61 -9.91
C ALA A 47 -1.10 5.37 -10.81
N ILE A 48 -1.78 5.55 -11.94
CA ILE A 48 -2.18 4.44 -12.83
C ILE A 48 -1.00 3.65 -13.37
N ASN A 49 0.12 4.31 -13.65
CA ASN A 49 1.34 3.67 -14.13
C ASN A 49 1.90 2.62 -13.15
N LYS A 50 1.58 2.72 -11.84
CA LYS A 50 1.96 1.71 -10.86
C LYS A 50 1.26 0.39 -11.09
N ILE A 51 0.02 0.41 -11.59
CA ILE A 51 -0.74 -0.80 -11.94
C ILE A 51 -0.10 -1.49 -13.14
N GLU A 52 0.29 -0.73 -14.16
CA GLU A 52 1.00 -1.26 -15.34
C GLU A 52 2.36 -1.86 -14.96
N MET A 53 3.10 -1.17 -14.09
CA MET A 53 4.38 -1.68 -13.57
C MET A 53 4.17 -2.94 -12.70
N LEU A 54 3.13 -2.95 -11.84
CA LEU A 54 2.78 -4.14 -11.08
C LEU A 54 2.52 -5.33 -12.00
N GLU A 55 1.71 -5.15 -13.05
CA GLU A 55 1.42 -6.21 -14.00
C GLU A 55 2.71 -6.80 -14.59
N LYS A 56 3.63 -5.95 -15.02
CA LYS A 56 4.91 -6.36 -15.58
C LYS A 56 5.78 -7.11 -14.59
N GLU A 57 5.94 -6.57 -13.38
CA GLU A 57 6.85 -7.10 -12.37
C GLU A 57 6.30 -8.36 -11.67
N ILE A 58 4.97 -8.56 -11.64
CA ILE A 58 4.35 -9.74 -11.02
C ILE A 58 4.27 -10.93 -11.98
N MET A 59 4.34 -10.71 -13.28
CA MET A 59 4.25 -11.78 -14.30
C MET A 59 5.21 -12.96 -14.07
N PRO A 60 6.49 -12.77 -13.70
CA PRO A 60 7.40 -13.87 -13.39
C PRO A 60 6.94 -14.73 -12.21
N TYR A 61 6.10 -14.18 -11.33
CA TYR A 61 5.61 -14.80 -10.09
C TYR A 61 4.18 -15.36 -10.24
N LYS A 62 3.62 -15.38 -11.45
CA LYS A 62 2.21 -15.75 -11.69
C LYS A 62 1.84 -17.10 -11.09
N ASP A 63 2.74 -18.06 -11.14
CA ASP A 63 2.54 -19.42 -10.65
C ASP A 63 3.13 -19.63 -9.25
N ASP A 64 3.74 -18.59 -8.68
CA ASP A 64 4.32 -18.62 -7.34
C ASP A 64 3.24 -18.41 -6.27
N ARG A 65 3.66 -18.61 -5.04
CA ARG A 65 2.84 -18.47 -3.83
C ARG A 65 3.50 -17.57 -2.79
N HIS A 66 2.75 -17.16 -1.80
CA HIS A 66 3.19 -16.30 -0.72
C HIS A 66 3.54 -14.87 -1.17
N LEU A 67 2.73 -14.36 -2.11
CA LEU A 67 2.86 -13.01 -2.63
C LEU A 67 1.99 -12.02 -1.84
N LEU A 68 2.49 -10.83 -1.60
CA LEU A 68 1.72 -9.73 -1.01
C LEU A 68 1.72 -8.55 -1.96
N VAL A 69 0.54 -8.00 -2.25
CA VAL A 69 0.41 -6.69 -2.90
C VAL A 69 -0.16 -5.71 -1.90
N TYR A 70 0.61 -4.68 -1.57
CA TYR A 70 0.23 -3.68 -0.60
C TYR A 70 -0.28 -2.42 -1.31
N CYS A 71 -1.58 -2.15 -1.18
CA CYS A 71 -2.29 -1.03 -1.76
C CYS A 71 -2.61 0.03 -0.69
N GLY A 72 -2.74 1.28 -1.11
CA GLY A 72 -3.37 2.37 -0.37
C GLY A 72 -2.69 2.84 0.91
N ALA A 73 -3.35 3.80 1.52
CA ALA A 73 -3.10 4.37 2.85
C ALA A 73 -1.85 5.21 3.04
N THR A 74 -1.88 6.39 2.53
CA THR A 74 -1.02 7.46 3.03
C THR A 74 -1.56 8.05 4.34
N LYS A 75 -1.24 7.46 5.46
CA LYS A 75 -1.50 8.00 6.81
C LYS A 75 -0.73 9.29 7.13
N VAL A 76 0.04 9.82 6.21
CA VAL A 76 1.19 10.68 6.53
C VAL A 76 0.80 12.10 6.95
N LEU A 77 -0.41 12.60 6.72
CA LEU A 77 -0.67 14.03 6.87
C LEU A 77 -2.00 14.45 7.52
N ASP A 78 -2.79 13.52 8.01
CA ASP A 78 -3.98 13.87 8.80
C ASP A 78 -3.86 13.30 10.22
N PRO A 79 -3.37 14.11 11.19
CA PRO A 79 -3.25 13.68 12.58
C PRO A 79 -4.59 13.44 13.27
N ASP A 80 -5.69 13.92 12.68
CA ASP A 80 -7.04 13.84 13.24
C ASP A 80 -7.87 12.68 12.67
N LYS A 81 -7.33 11.95 11.68
CA LYS A 81 -7.99 10.76 11.11
C LYS A 81 -7.59 9.52 11.86
N GLU A 82 -8.57 8.79 12.40
CA GLU A 82 -8.33 7.50 13.01
C GLU A 82 -7.67 6.52 12.01
N LEU A 83 -6.80 5.68 12.52
CA LEU A 83 -5.97 4.75 11.75
C LEU A 83 -6.76 3.67 10.99
N THR A 84 -8.07 3.62 11.18
CA THR A 84 -8.98 2.58 10.67
C THR A 84 -9.76 3.00 9.43
N ASP A 85 -9.81 4.29 9.08
CA ASP A 85 -10.61 4.75 7.94
C ASP A 85 -9.97 4.38 6.61
N ILE A 86 -10.58 3.45 5.91
CA ILE A 86 -10.27 3.14 4.51
C ILE A 86 -10.89 4.23 3.65
N ASP A 87 -10.10 4.80 2.74
CA ASP A 87 -10.54 5.83 1.81
C ASP A 87 -11.16 5.18 0.55
N ASP A 88 -12.11 5.84 -0.08
CA ASP A 88 -12.71 5.38 -1.33
C ASP A 88 -11.67 5.18 -2.45
N ASP A 89 -10.64 6.04 -2.51
CA ASP A 89 -9.55 5.91 -3.47
C ASP A 89 -8.66 4.69 -3.17
N ASP A 90 -8.49 4.33 -1.90
CA ASP A 90 -7.75 3.13 -1.49
C ASP A 90 -8.52 1.86 -1.86
N LEU A 91 -9.83 1.85 -1.64
CA LEU A 91 -10.70 0.74 -2.08
C LEU A 91 -10.66 0.55 -3.58
N ARG A 92 -10.70 1.65 -4.34
CA ARG A 92 -10.62 1.61 -5.79
C ARG A 92 -9.33 0.97 -6.29
N GLN A 93 -8.18 1.29 -5.68
CA GLN A 93 -6.90 0.68 -6.07
C GLN A 93 -6.89 -0.82 -5.78
N ILE A 94 -7.38 -1.25 -4.62
CA ILE A 94 -7.41 -2.68 -4.26
C ILE A 94 -8.33 -3.46 -5.21
N ASP A 95 -9.44 -2.87 -5.63
CA ASP A 95 -10.38 -3.52 -6.57
C ASP A 95 -9.75 -3.70 -7.95
N ILE A 96 -9.06 -2.67 -8.46
CA ILE A 96 -8.33 -2.75 -9.73
C ILE A 96 -7.24 -3.84 -9.66
N VAL A 97 -6.48 -3.88 -8.57
CA VAL A 97 -5.44 -4.90 -8.38
C VAL A 97 -6.05 -6.30 -8.26
N THR A 98 -7.18 -6.43 -7.57
CA THR A 98 -7.89 -7.70 -7.43
C THR A 98 -8.37 -8.22 -8.79
N ASP A 99 -8.94 -7.35 -9.61
CA ASP A 99 -9.37 -7.68 -10.96
C ASP A 99 -8.19 -8.09 -11.85
N LEU A 100 -7.11 -7.30 -11.82
CA LEU A 100 -5.89 -7.59 -12.56
C LEU A 100 -5.35 -8.99 -12.21
N LEU A 101 -5.14 -9.28 -10.95
CA LEU A 101 -4.51 -10.52 -10.52
C LEU A 101 -5.47 -11.71 -10.64
N GLY A 102 -6.71 -11.56 -10.19
CA GLY A 102 -7.70 -12.64 -10.16
C GLY A 102 -8.31 -12.92 -11.51
N ASN A 103 -8.77 -11.89 -12.23
CA ASN A 103 -9.51 -12.06 -13.47
C ASN A 103 -8.60 -12.08 -14.70
N LYS A 104 -7.64 -11.17 -14.80
CA LYS A 104 -6.75 -11.12 -15.98
C LYS A 104 -5.62 -12.16 -15.90
N LEU A 105 -4.91 -12.22 -14.76
CA LEU A 105 -3.77 -13.14 -14.59
C LEU A 105 -4.17 -14.53 -14.09
N LYS A 106 -5.42 -14.74 -13.67
CA LYS A 106 -5.96 -16.01 -13.17
C LYS A 106 -5.25 -16.55 -11.93
N MET A 107 -4.72 -15.66 -11.12
CA MET A 107 -4.10 -16.01 -9.83
C MET A 107 -5.17 -16.21 -8.76
N LYS A 108 -4.89 -17.07 -7.78
CA LYS A 108 -5.74 -17.28 -6.59
C LYS A 108 -5.43 -16.19 -5.56
N VAL A 109 -6.28 -15.17 -5.51
CA VAL A 109 -6.07 -13.98 -4.70
C VAL A 109 -7.24 -13.72 -3.74
N SER A 110 -6.97 -13.03 -2.65
CA SER A 110 -7.99 -12.49 -1.74
C SER A 110 -7.56 -11.12 -1.24
N GLN A 111 -8.55 -10.27 -0.97
CA GLN A 111 -8.33 -9.03 -0.24
C GLN A 111 -8.07 -9.31 1.24
N PHE A 112 -7.29 -8.45 1.87
CA PHE A 112 -7.00 -8.47 3.29
C PHE A 112 -7.01 -7.03 3.83
N THR A 113 -8.15 -6.63 4.38
CA THR A 113 -8.43 -5.25 4.80
C THR A 113 -8.86 -5.18 6.26
N SER A 114 -9.42 -4.07 6.69
CA SER A 114 -10.08 -3.96 8.01
C SER A 114 -11.52 -4.48 8.01
N ASN A 115 -12.08 -4.80 6.85
CA ASN A 115 -13.48 -5.22 6.73
C ASN A 115 -13.70 -6.68 7.14
N GLU A 116 -12.66 -7.52 7.02
CA GLU A 116 -12.74 -8.92 7.42
C GLU A 116 -12.76 -9.05 8.94
N SER A 117 -13.60 -9.95 9.45
CA SER A 117 -13.64 -10.33 10.85
C SER A 117 -12.33 -11.00 11.31
N VAL A 118 -12.16 -11.16 12.61
CA VAL A 118 -10.97 -11.82 13.18
C VAL A 118 -10.88 -13.27 12.68
N GLU A 119 -12.01 -13.96 12.60
CA GLU A 119 -12.13 -15.33 12.14
C GLU A 119 -11.76 -15.47 10.65
N GLU A 120 -12.29 -14.59 9.79
CA GLU A 120 -11.98 -14.56 8.37
C GLU A 120 -10.50 -14.29 8.13
N ARG A 121 -9.91 -13.33 8.85
CA ARG A 121 -8.46 -13.05 8.78
C ARG A 121 -7.62 -14.26 9.22
N ALA A 122 -8.07 -15.02 10.22
CA ALA A 122 -7.38 -16.23 10.64
C ALA A 122 -7.44 -17.32 9.56
N VAL A 123 -8.57 -17.49 8.89
CA VAL A 123 -8.73 -18.40 7.74
C VAL A 123 -7.81 -17.98 6.59
N LEU A 124 -7.85 -16.69 6.19
CA LEU A 124 -7.02 -16.19 5.10
C LEU A 124 -5.52 -16.39 5.36
N LYS A 125 -5.06 -16.13 6.59
CA LYS A 125 -3.64 -16.37 6.97
C LYS A 125 -3.26 -17.84 6.86
N ARG A 126 -4.13 -18.74 7.30
CA ARG A 126 -3.91 -20.18 7.24
C ARG A 126 -3.84 -20.67 5.80
N GLU A 127 -4.80 -20.27 4.95
CA GLU A 127 -4.84 -20.66 3.55
C GLU A 127 -3.65 -20.06 2.76
N PHE A 128 -3.28 -18.82 3.07
CA PHE A 128 -2.09 -18.19 2.50
C PHE A 128 -0.79 -18.90 2.90
N ALA A 129 -0.69 -19.35 4.16
CA ALA A 129 0.48 -20.09 4.63
C ALA A 129 0.64 -21.44 3.93
N LYS A 130 -0.46 -22.12 3.57
CA LYS A 130 -0.44 -23.35 2.76
C LYS A 130 -0.04 -23.07 1.30
N GLY A 131 -0.55 -21.96 0.72
CA GLY A 131 -0.24 -21.54 -0.65
C GLY A 131 -0.98 -22.30 -1.75
N ASP A 132 -1.81 -23.30 -1.45
CA ASP A 132 -2.48 -24.13 -2.44
C ASP A 132 -3.77 -23.50 -2.98
N THR A 133 -4.54 -22.92 -2.09
CA THR A 133 -5.82 -22.26 -2.38
C THR A 133 -5.70 -20.76 -2.52
N LEU A 134 -4.62 -20.15 -2.01
CA LEU A 134 -4.40 -18.71 -1.98
C LEU A 134 -2.92 -18.41 -2.25
N GLN A 135 -2.63 -17.83 -3.41
CA GLN A 135 -1.29 -17.47 -3.85
C GLN A 135 -0.86 -16.10 -3.35
N ALA A 136 -1.79 -15.13 -3.43
CA ALA A 136 -1.49 -13.74 -3.10
C ALA A 136 -2.56 -13.11 -2.20
N LEU A 137 -2.10 -12.26 -1.28
CA LEU A 137 -2.94 -11.35 -0.50
C LEU A 137 -2.80 -9.94 -1.06
N ILE A 138 -3.93 -9.28 -1.27
CA ILE A 138 -4.00 -7.87 -1.66
C ILE A 138 -4.49 -7.09 -0.44
N ALA A 139 -3.65 -6.21 0.08
CA ALA A 139 -3.83 -5.68 1.42
C ALA A 139 -3.79 -4.15 1.48
N ILE A 140 -4.64 -3.58 2.33
CA ILE A 140 -4.61 -2.17 2.73
C ILE A 140 -4.35 -2.10 4.23
N LYS A 141 -3.43 -1.22 4.65
CA LYS A 141 -3.13 -0.89 6.07
C LYS A 141 -2.75 -2.08 6.98
N CYS A 142 -2.95 -3.31 6.56
CA CYS A 142 -2.75 -4.49 7.42
C CYS A 142 -1.31 -4.68 7.90
N LEU A 143 -0.32 -4.21 7.16
CA LEU A 143 1.08 -4.25 7.59
C LEU A 143 1.39 -3.24 8.72
N ASP A 144 0.53 -2.25 8.93
CA ASP A 144 0.71 -1.25 9.99
C ASP A 144 0.09 -1.69 11.32
N GLU A 145 -0.92 -2.57 11.30
CA GLU A 145 -1.77 -2.94 12.43
C GLU A 145 -1.36 -4.21 13.19
N GLY A 146 -0.09 -4.56 13.24
CA GLY A 146 0.35 -5.74 14.02
C GLY A 146 0.09 -7.09 13.34
N VAL A 147 -0.39 -7.12 12.11
CA VAL A 147 -0.62 -8.37 11.37
C VAL A 147 0.69 -9.08 11.09
N ASN A 148 0.79 -10.30 11.56
CA ASN A 148 1.96 -11.16 11.37
C ASN A 148 1.64 -12.23 10.32
N ILE A 149 2.34 -12.19 9.18
CA ILE A 149 2.27 -13.18 8.10
C ILE A 149 3.70 -13.56 7.69
N PRO A 150 4.37 -14.46 8.44
CA PRO A 150 5.78 -14.80 8.19
C PRO A 150 6.03 -15.46 6.84
N SER A 151 5.03 -16.12 6.28
CA SER A 151 5.11 -16.83 4.99
C SER A 151 5.24 -15.94 3.75
N ILE A 152 5.11 -14.61 3.86
CA ILE A 152 5.30 -13.71 2.71
C ILE A 152 6.72 -13.87 2.16
N LYS A 153 6.86 -14.25 0.88
CA LYS A 153 8.15 -14.37 0.16
C LYS A 153 8.42 -13.14 -0.69
N THR A 154 7.44 -12.68 -1.45
CA THR A 154 7.58 -11.53 -2.36
C THR A 154 6.51 -10.50 -2.06
N ALA A 155 6.89 -9.24 -1.94
CA ALA A 155 5.97 -8.14 -1.68
C ALA A 155 6.09 -7.04 -2.72
N PHE A 156 4.94 -6.60 -3.24
CA PHE A 156 4.78 -5.49 -4.17
C PHE A 156 4.10 -4.33 -3.44
N ILE A 157 4.83 -3.24 -3.19
CA ILE A 157 4.35 -2.09 -2.42
C ILE A 157 3.98 -0.96 -3.37
N LEU A 158 2.70 -0.79 -3.67
CA LEU A 158 2.19 0.29 -4.52
C LEU A 158 2.10 1.63 -3.77
N ALA A 159 1.85 1.57 -2.47
CA ALA A 159 1.74 2.75 -1.62
C ALA A 159 2.89 2.79 -0.61
N SER A 160 4.02 3.32 -1.04
CA SER A 160 5.15 3.56 -0.15
C SER A 160 4.88 4.74 0.78
N THR A 161 5.57 4.78 1.92
CA THR A 161 5.47 5.85 2.91
C THR A 161 6.77 6.63 3.01
N THR A 162 6.67 7.94 3.22
CA THR A 162 7.83 8.80 3.53
C THR A 162 8.20 8.77 5.02
N ASN A 163 7.40 8.10 5.87
CA ASN A 163 7.69 7.93 7.28
C ASN A 163 8.73 6.81 7.47
N PRO A 164 9.96 7.11 7.95
CA PRO A 164 11.01 6.11 8.09
C PRO A 164 10.64 4.93 9.00
N LYS A 165 9.84 5.17 10.05
CA LYS A 165 9.39 4.11 10.97
C LYS A 165 8.47 3.12 10.27
N GLU A 166 7.46 3.62 9.57
CA GLU A 166 6.52 2.77 8.82
C GLU A 166 7.25 2.00 7.72
N TYR A 167 8.14 2.66 6.99
CA TYR A 167 8.97 2.06 5.96
C TYR A 167 9.75 0.85 6.48
N ILE A 168 10.45 1.01 7.62
CA ILE A 168 11.20 -0.07 8.26
C ILE A 168 10.27 -1.16 8.79
N GLN A 169 9.15 -0.79 9.41
CA GLN A 169 8.19 -1.76 9.97
C GLN A 169 7.55 -2.62 8.90
N ARG A 170 7.09 -2.04 7.78
CA ARG A 170 6.48 -2.78 6.66
C ARG A 170 7.46 -3.80 6.09
N ARG A 171 8.69 -3.36 5.78
CA ARG A 171 9.72 -4.26 5.26
C ARG A 171 10.14 -5.32 6.27
N GLY A 172 10.31 -4.95 7.53
CA GLY A 172 10.64 -5.89 8.59
C GLY A 172 9.60 -7.00 8.79
N ARG A 173 8.35 -6.78 8.38
CA ARG A 173 7.32 -7.84 8.40
C ARG A 173 7.45 -8.80 7.24
N VAL A 174 7.79 -8.30 6.06
CA VAL A 174 8.09 -9.14 4.88
C VAL A 174 9.36 -9.95 5.10
N LEU A 175 10.36 -9.38 5.76
CA LEU A 175 11.66 -10.02 6.02
C LEU A 175 11.65 -11.03 7.18
N ARG A 176 10.51 -11.29 7.82
CA ARG A 176 10.44 -12.28 8.91
C ARG A 176 10.80 -13.68 8.45
N LEU A 177 11.51 -14.38 9.30
CA LEU A 177 11.85 -15.77 9.08
C LEU A 177 10.61 -16.67 9.14
N SER A 178 10.55 -17.63 8.25
CA SER A 178 9.56 -18.69 8.20
C SER A 178 10.22 -19.96 7.69
N GLU A 179 9.70 -21.11 8.07
CA GLU A 179 10.22 -22.40 7.59
C GLU A 179 10.22 -22.45 6.06
N GLY A 180 11.32 -22.86 5.47
CA GLY A 180 11.51 -22.94 4.02
C GLY A 180 11.64 -21.58 3.30
N LYS A 181 11.84 -20.49 4.03
CA LYS A 181 12.06 -19.15 3.49
C LYS A 181 13.52 -18.72 3.72
N GLU A 182 14.32 -18.74 2.68
CA GLU A 182 15.73 -18.34 2.72
C GLU A 182 15.90 -16.82 2.47
N TYR A 183 15.03 -16.23 1.63
CA TYR A 183 15.06 -14.82 1.28
C TYR A 183 13.65 -14.25 1.11
N ALA A 184 13.56 -12.93 1.02
CA ALA A 184 12.36 -12.21 0.64
C ALA A 184 12.68 -11.11 -0.36
N GLU A 185 11.80 -10.90 -1.32
CA GLU A 185 11.91 -9.87 -2.34
C GLU A 185 10.89 -8.78 -2.12
N ILE A 186 11.29 -7.53 -2.33
CA ILE A 186 10.42 -6.37 -2.15
C ILE A 186 10.57 -5.45 -3.37
N TYR A 187 9.47 -5.28 -4.08
CA TYR A 187 9.29 -4.31 -5.15
C TYR A 187 8.55 -3.10 -4.60
N ASP A 188 9.13 -1.92 -4.68
CA ASP A 188 8.57 -0.68 -4.14
C ASP A 188 8.41 0.34 -5.27
N PHE A 189 7.16 0.77 -5.56
CA PHE A 189 6.76 1.58 -6.72
C PHE A 189 6.57 3.07 -6.37
#